data_12fa6a1654e2f3f8ce475928fb122818
#
_entry.id   12fa6a1654e2f3f8ce475928fb122818
#
_cell.length_a   1.000
_cell.length_b   1.000
_cell.length_c   1.000
_cell.angle_alpha   90.00
_cell.angle_beta   90.00
_cell.angle_gamma   90.00
#
_symmetry.space_group_name_H-M   'P 1'
#
loop_
_entity.id
_entity.type
_entity.pdbx_description
1 polymer ?
#
loop_
_entity_poly.entity_id
_entity_poly.type
_entity_poly.pdbx_seq_one_letter_code
_entity_poly.pdbx_strand_id
1 'polypeptide(L)'
;REITEGFTKNFYPALGNIIRFFVFQIYFLFSYILFPTLILVFIFQSRINILFFIVIFISFIPRIMINIKFRYGITSLVLNPISIIIMLHIGFRSYYHSSIKKNITWKKRMYNFEK
;
A
#
# COMPACT_ATOMS: atom_id res chain seq x y z
N ARG A 1 -9.57 5.61 -13.97
CA ARG A 1 -8.52 6.60 -14.32
C ARG A 1 -8.57 7.82 -13.39
N GLU A 2 -9.71 8.48 -13.23
CA GLU A 2 -9.85 9.67 -12.36
C GLU A 2 -9.52 9.41 -10.89
N ILE A 3 -9.93 8.25 -10.35
CA ILE A 3 -9.64 7.86 -8.96
C ILE A 3 -8.12 7.76 -8.74
N THR A 4 -7.41 7.08 -9.65
CA THR A 4 -5.96 6.93 -9.55
C THR A 4 -5.25 8.27 -9.65
N GLU A 5 -5.70 9.17 -10.53
CA GLU A 5 -5.15 10.53 -10.66
C GLU A 5 -5.38 11.36 -9.39
N GLY A 6 -6.56 11.26 -8.78
CA GLY A 6 -6.86 11.92 -7.51
C GLY A 6 -5.99 11.45 -6.35
N PHE A 7 -5.78 10.13 -6.22
CA PHE A 7 -4.86 9.58 -5.22
C PHE A 7 -3.42 9.98 -5.50
N THR A 8 -2.97 9.91 -6.76
CA THR A 8 -1.61 10.31 -7.15
C THR A 8 -1.32 11.76 -6.78
N LYS A 9 -2.28 12.66 -6.93
CA LYS A 9 -2.12 14.08 -6.56
C LYS A 9 -1.89 14.28 -5.06
N ASN A 10 -2.58 13.52 -4.22
CA ASN A 10 -2.66 13.80 -2.79
C ASN A 10 -1.78 12.89 -1.92
N PHE A 11 -1.36 11.73 -2.41
CA PHE A 11 -0.74 10.70 -1.59
C PHE A 11 0.60 11.15 -0.98
N TYR A 12 1.55 11.57 -1.79
CA TYR A 12 2.84 12.05 -1.29
C TYR A 12 2.73 13.39 -0.54
N PRO A 13 2.00 14.41 -1.05
CA PRO A 13 1.81 15.66 -0.31
C PRO A 13 1.16 15.48 1.06
N ALA A 14 0.25 14.52 1.22
CA ALA A 14 -0.40 14.21 2.50
C ALA A 14 0.59 13.69 3.56
N LEU A 15 1.67 13.03 3.16
CA LEU A 15 2.72 12.55 4.05
C LEU A 15 3.73 13.65 4.40
N GLY A 16 3.83 14.71 3.59
CA GLY A 16 4.57 15.94 3.84
C GLY A 16 6.09 15.81 3.93
N ASN A 17 6.64 14.60 3.99
CA ASN A 17 8.07 14.35 4.15
C ASN A 17 8.49 13.07 3.42
N ILE A 18 9.64 13.13 2.75
CA ILE A 18 10.21 12.01 2.00
C ILE A 18 10.51 10.79 2.89
N ILE A 19 10.99 11.02 4.10
CA ILE A 19 11.31 9.95 5.06
C ILE A 19 10.03 9.22 5.45
N ARG A 20 8.97 9.95 5.83
CA ARG A 20 7.66 9.37 6.15
C ARG A 20 7.09 8.59 4.99
N PHE A 21 7.25 9.11 3.77
CA PHE A 21 6.81 8.43 2.56
C PHE A 21 7.50 7.07 2.37
N PHE A 22 8.84 7.02 2.43
CA PHE A 22 9.58 5.78 2.27
C PHE A 22 9.32 4.79 3.41
N VAL A 23 9.25 5.25 4.66
CA VAL A 23 8.89 4.40 5.81
C VAL A 23 7.52 3.76 5.59
N PHE A 24 6.54 4.54 5.12
CA PHE A 24 5.20 4.06 4.85
C PHE A 24 5.18 3.01 3.71
N GLN A 25 5.88 3.28 2.60
CA GLN A 25 5.98 2.36 1.47
C GLN A 25 6.68 1.05 1.85
N ILE A 26 7.77 1.13 2.60
CA ILE A 26 8.51 -0.03 3.10
C ILE A 26 7.64 -0.86 4.05
N TYR A 27 6.93 -0.20 4.98
CA TYR A 27 6.01 -0.88 5.89
C TYR A 27 4.95 -1.69 5.13
N PHE A 28 4.32 -1.10 4.09
CA PHE A 28 3.34 -1.81 3.28
C PHE A 28 3.95 -2.97 2.50
N LEU A 29 5.13 -2.77 1.91
CA LEU A 29 5.84 -3.82 1.18
C LEU A 29 6.14 -5.02 2.08
N PHE A 30 6.71 -4.77 3.26
CA PHE A 30 7.05 -5.84 4.20
C PHE A 30 5.82 -6.52 4.78
N SER A 31 4.86 -5.78 5.30
CA SER A 31 3.70 -6.34 6.00
C SER A 31 2.78 -7.15 5.10
N TYR A 32 2.60 -6.73 3.84
CA TYR A 32 1.55 -7.28 2.99
C TYR A 32 2.05 -8.10 1.80
N ILE A 33 3.32 -8.02 1.46
CA ILE A 33 3.90 -8.78 0.36
C ILE A 33 4.97 -9.73 0.88
N LEU A 34 6.01 -9.20 1.53
CA LEU A 34 7.17 -9.99 1.92
C LEU A 34 6.81 -11.05 2.97
N PHE A 35 6.13 -10.67 4.05
CA PHE A 35 5.77 -11.65 5.08
C PHE A 35 4.88 -12.78 4.57
N PRO A 36 3.76 -12.52 3.85
CA PRO A 36 2.96 -13.60 3.30
C PRO A 36 3.72 -14.51 2.33
N THR A 37 4.62 -13.96 1.50
CA THR A 37 5.42 -14.77 0.57
C THR A 37 6.45 -15.63 1.29
N LEU A 38 7.14 -15.11 2.30
CA LEU A 38 8.06 -15.89 3.13
C LEU A 38 7.35 -17.05 3.82
N ILE A 39 6.15 -16.80 4.33
CA ILE A 39 5.34 -17.83 4.99
C ILE A 39 5.01 -18.96 4.00
N LEU A 40 4.58 -18.63 2.78
CA LEU A 40 4.33 -19.65 1.75
C LEU A 40 5.58 -20.46 1.47
N VAL A 41 6.74 -19.83 1.32
CA VAL A 41 8.02 -20.53 1.10
C VAL A 41 8.34 -21.47 2.25
N PHE A 42 8.15 -21.06 3.51
CA PHE A 42 8.41 -21.92 4.67
C PHE A 42 7.43 -23.08 4.80
N ILE A 43 6.16 -22.90 4.40
CA ILE A 43 5.17 -23.99 4.32
C ILE A 43 5.66 -25.06 3.32
N PHE A 44 6.10 -24.65 2.14
CA PHE A 44 6.61 -25.58 1.12
C PHE A 44 7.87 -26.31 1.55
N GLN A 45 8.70 -25.72 2.41
CA GLN A 45 9.91 -26.36 2.94
C GLN A 45 9.65 -27.26 4.16
N SER A 46 8.39 -27.48 4.55
CA SER A 46 8.00 -28.27 5.74
C SER A 46 8.63 -27.79 7.06
N ARG A 47 9.08 -26.57 7.12
CA ARG A 47 9.65 -25.91 8.30
C ARG A 47 8.63 -24.98 8.98
N ILE A 48 7.46 -25.52 9.28
CA ILE A 48 6.39 -24.73 9.90
C ILE A 48 6.73 -24.51 11.37
N ASN A 49 6.88 -23.26 11.76
CA ASN A 49 6.97 -22.85 13.16
C ASN A 49 5.70 -22.08 13.55
N ILE A 50 5.22 -22.30 14.77
CA ILE A 50 4.04 -21.62 15.30
C ILE A 50 4.14 -20.08 15.22
N LEU A 51 5.36 -19.54 15.29
CA LEU A 51 5.62 -18.10 15.14
C LEU A 51 5.16 -17.55 13.79
N PHE A 52 5.20 -18.35 12.71
CA PHE A 52 4.71 -17.90 11.40
C PHE A 52 3.21 -17.67 11.39
N PHE A 53 2.45 -18.55 12.02
CA PHE A 53 1.00 -18.36 12.15
C PHE A 53 0.64 -17.12 12.96
N ILE A 54 1.40 -16.85 14.03
CA ILE A 54 1.22 -15.64 14.84
C ILE A 54 1.46 -14.37 14.01
N VAL A 55 2.55 -14.33 13.22
CA VAL A 55 2.88 -13.17 12.37
C VAL A 55 1.82 -12.95 11.29
N ILE A 56 1.36 -14.03 10.63
CA ILE A 56 0.25 -13.94 9.67
C ILE A 56 -0.98 -13.34 10.34
N PHE A 57 -1.37 -13.92 11.47
CA PHE A 57 -2.59 -13.51 12.16
C PHE A 57 -2.53 -12.03 12.53
N ILE A 58 -1.42 -11.58 13.14
CA ILE A 58 -1.22 -10.17 13.50
C ILE A 58 -1.26 -9.26 12.26
N SER A 59 -0.68 -9.67 11.13
CA SER A 59 -0.68 -8.88 9.89
C SER A 59 -2.09 -8.71 9.30
N PHE A 60 -2.98 -9.67 9.50
CA PHE A 60 -4.34 -9.61 8.98
C PHE A 60 -5.33 -8.90 9.92
N ILE A 61 -5.01 -8.74 11.21
CA ILE A 61 -5.91 -8.10 12.18
C ILE A 61 -6.43 -6.73 11.71
N PRO A 62 -5.58 -5.77 11.30
CA PRO A 62 -6.05 -4.45 10.88
C PRO A 62 -7.00 -4.55 9.68
N ARG A 63 -6.73 -5.48 8.77
CA ARG A 63 -7.56 -5.68 7.58
C ARG A 63 -8.91 -6.28 7.91
N ILE A 64 -8.94 -7.25 8.83
CA ILE A 64 -10.18 -7.86 9.31
C ILE A 64 -11.03 -6.79 10.02
N MET A 65 -10.42 -5.95 10.86
CA MET A 65 -11.11 -4.86 11.55
C MET A 65 -11.75 -3.87 10.56
N ILE A 66 -11.02 -3.48 9.52
CA ILE A 66 -11.53 -2.60 8.46
C ILE A 66 -12.68 -3.28 7.72
N ASN A 67 -12.53 -4.56 7.38
CA ASN A 67 -13.58 -5.32 6.70
C ASN A 67 -14.88 -5.38 7.51
N ILE A 68 -14.79 -5.65 8.79
CA ILE A 68 -15.93 -5.69 9.70
C ILE A 68 -16.56 -4.30 9.82
N LYS A 69 -15.75 -3.27 10.05
CA LYS A 69 -16.23 -1.89 10.24
C LYS A 69 -16.96 -1.35 9.01
N PHE A 70 -16.46 -1.62 7.83
CA PHE A 70 -17.01 -1.10 6.56
C PHE A 70 -17.88 -2.11 5.81
N ARG A 71 -18.11 -3.30 6.40
CA ARG A 71 -18.92 -4.38 5.81
C ARG A 71 -18.47 -4.80 4.41
N TYR A 72 -17.17 -4.79 4.17
CA TYR A 72 -16.61 -5.30 2.91
C TYR A 72 -16.73 -6.82 2.86
N GLY A 73 -16.99 -7.37 1.68
CA GLY A 73 -17.06 -8.82 1.47
C GLY A 73 -15.70 -9.51 1.60
N ILE A 74 -15.71 -10.83 1.75
CA ILE A 74 -14.50 -11.69 1.82
C ILE A 74 -13.59 -11.47 0.61
N THR A 75 -14.15 -11.17 -0.56
CA THR A 75 -13.41 -10.83 -1.78
C THR A 75 -12.37 -9.73 -1.55
N SER A 76 -12.66 -8.76 -0.67
CA SER A 76 -11.72 -7.67 -0.36
C SER A 76 -10.48 -8.15 0.40
N LEU A 77 -10.57 -9.24 1.15
CA LEU A 77 -9.43 -9.87 1.82
C LEU A 77 -8.52 -10.58 0.81
N VAL A 78 -9.13 -11.32 -0.13
CA VAL A 78 -8.40 -12.04 -1.16
C VAL A 78 -7.70 -11.09 -2.13
N LEU A 79 -8.35 -9.99 -2.50
CA LEU A 79 -7.78 -8.97 -3.39
C LEU A 79 -6.81 -8.00 -2.70
N ASN A 80 -6.60 -8.15 -1.38
CA ASN A 80 -5.73 -7.27 -0.62
C ASN A 80 -4.29 -7.16 -1.19
N PRO A 81 -3.58 -8.23 -1.55
CA PRO A 81 -2.22 -8.12 -2.12
C PRO A 81 -2.19 -7.27 -3.39
N ILE A 82 -3.18 -7.44 -4.27
CA ILE A 82 -3.32 -6.66 -5.50
C ILE A 82 -3.53 -5.18 -5.18
N SER A 83 -4.40 -4.88 -4.21
CA SER A 83 -4.67 -3.50 -3.77
C SER A 83 -3.41 -2.83 -3.23
N ILE A 84 -2.56 -3.55 -2.50
CA ILE A 84 -1.29 -3.03 -1.99
C ILE A 84 -0.31 -2.73 -3.12
N ILE A 85 -0.18 -3.62 -4.10
CA ILE A 85 0.68 -3.38 -5.27
C ILE A 85 0.23 -2.11 -6.02
N ILE A 86 -1.08 -1.95 -6.23
CA ILE A 86 -1.64 -0.74 -6.86
C ILE A 86 -1.34 0.49 -6.00
N MET A 87 -1.48 0.41 -4.69
CA MET A 87 -1.22 1.51 -3.76
C MET A 87 0.27 1.91 -3.75
N LEU A 88 1.18 0.94 -3.77
CA LEU A 88 2.61 1.19 -3.91
C LEU A 88 2.92 1.91 -5.23
N HIS A 89 2.35 1.44 -6.33
CA HIS A 89 2.50 2.07 -7.65
C HIS A 89 1.99 3.52 -7.66
N ILE A 90 0.81 3.76 -7.10
CA ILE A 90 0.23 5.11 -6.96
C ILE A 90 1.14 5.99 -6.09
N GLY A 91 1.67 5.46 -5.01
CA GLY A 91 2.59 6.17 -4.12
C GLY A 91 3.86 6.63 -4.86
N PHE A 92 4.54 5.72 -5.55
CA PHE A 92 5.73 6.08 -6.34
C PHE A 92 5.42 7.07 -7.45
N ARG A 93 4.31 6.90 -8.13
CA ARG A 93 3.84 7.87 -9.14
C ARG A 93 3.55 9.24 -8.53
N SER A 94 2.96 9.28 -7.35
CA SER A 94 2.71 10.52 -6.60
C SER A 94 4.00 11.23 -6.24
N TYR A 95 4.98 10.50 -5.71
CA TYR A 95 6.31 11.03 -5.41
C TYR A 95 6.99 11.59 -6.65
N TYR A 96 7.00 10.84 -7.75
CA TYR A 96 7.61 11.26 -9.01
C TYR A 96 7.02 12.57 -9.53
N HIS A 97 5.69 12.67 -9.54
CA HIS A 97 5.01 13.88 -10.01
C HIS A 97 5.16 15.08 -9.06
N SER A 98 5.14 14.85 -7.75
CA SER A 98 5.29 15.92 -6.76
C SER A 98 6.70 16.44 -6.61
N SER A 99 7.70 15.52 -6.55
CA SER A 99 9.08 15.87 -6.21
C SER A 99 9.94 16.11 -7.43
N ILE A 100 9.73 15.36 -8.51
CA ILE A 100 10.59 15.40 -9.70
C ILE A 100 9.98 16.29 -10.78
N LYS A 101 8.77 15.99 -11.22
CA LYS A 101 8.10 16.80 -12.26
C LYS A 101 7.48 18.09 -11.74
N LYS A 102 7.23 18.18 -10.42
CA LYS A 102 6.55 19.32 -9.76
C LYS A 102 5.22 19.72 -10.40
N ASN A 103 4.63 18.84 -11.18
CA ASN A 103 3.35 19.08 -11.84
C ASN A 103 2.49 17.81 -11.87
N ILE A 104 1.20 17.98 -11.75
CA ILE A 104 0.23 16.90 -11.92
C ILE A 104 -1.02 17.43 -12.61
N THR A 105 -1.56 16.66 -13.54
CA THR A 105 -2.83 16.96 -14.16
C THR A 105 -3.95 16.18 -13.49
N TRP A 106 -5.00 16.88 -13.07
CA TRP A 106 -6.22 16.28 -12.56
C TRP A 106 -7.44 17.03 -13.07
N LYS A 107 -8.42 16.32 -13.59
CA LYS A 107 -9.63 16.90 -14.20
C LYS A 107 -9.29 18.02 -15.22
N LYS A 108 -8.32 17.78 -16.09
CA LYS A 108 -7.83 18.75 -17.11
C LYS A 108 -7.19 20.02 -16.54
N ARG A 109 -6.92 20.11 -15.23
CA ARG A 109 -6.21 21.23 -14.60
C ARG A 109 -4.80 20.81 -14.23
N MET A 110 -3.82 21.66 -14.50
CA MET A 110 -2.44 21.46 -14.04
C MET A 110 -2.27 22.07 -12.65
N TYR A 111 -1.66 21.29 -11.75
CA TYR A 111 -1.26 21.72 -10.42
C TYR A 111 0.25 21.75 -10.35
N ASN A 112 0.83 22.90 -10.10
CA ASN A 112 2.26 23.07 -9.88
C ASN A 112 2.56 23.00 -8.39
N PHE A 113 3.59 22.26 -8.01
CA PHE A 113 4.10 22.15 -6.64
C PHE A 113 5.35 23.01 -6.46
N GLU A 114 5.38 24.18 -7.04
CA GLU A 114 6.44 25.17 -6.75
C GLU A 114 6.22 25.71 -5.32
N LYS A 115 7.25 25.57 -4.49
CA LYS A 115 7.39 26.30 -3.25
C LYS A 115 8.23 27.54 -3.49
#